data_2a6fb8015b1125ecdf8bf6304a6a9b35
#
_entry.id   2a6fb8015b1125ecdf8bf6304a6a9b35
#
_cell.length_a   1.000
_cell.length_b   1.000
_cell.length_c   1.000
_cell.angle_alpha   90.00
_cell.angle_beta   90.00
_cell.angle_gamma   90.00
#
_symmetry.space_group_name_H-M   'P 1'
#
loop_
_entity.id
_entity.type
_entity.pdbx_description
1 polymer ?
#
loop_
_entity_poly.entity_id
_entity_poly.type
_entity_poly.pdbx_seq_one_letter_code
_entity_poly.pdbx_strand_id
1 'polypeptide(L)'
;MTKTVAIANRKGGVGKTATAHALGAGLIRKGYRVLFIDLDSQCNLTDALGIESGSVEASSLDVLEGSSEASEAILQTEGGDLLPATPQLATADKLIEGVGAEYRLRDALQPIARRYDYIIIDTPPALGVLTVNALTASNKVIIPAQADLYSLTGIEQLYGTIGAVQHFTNKKLKIDGILITRYAGRSIISKDMRGNLEEVAQIIGSKVYSTPIRECIAIREAQATHTDIYSYSKKSNASKDYEAFIEEFLGG
;
A
#
# COMPACT_ATOMS: atom_id res chain seq x y z
N MET A 1 10.39 -4.26 16.65
CA MET A 1 9.28 -3.28 16.64
C MET A 1 8.60 -3.38 15.27
N THR A 2 7.30 -3.54 15.23
CA THR A 2 6.52 -3.67 13.99
C THR A 2 6.69 -2.43 13.11
N LYS A 3 6.87 -2.62 11.81
CA LYS A 3 6.94 -1.54 10.81
C LYS A 3 5.65 -1.53 10.01
N THR A 4 4.86 -0.47 10.13
CA THR A 4 3.64 -0.27 9.35
C THR A 4 3.93 0.61 8.15
N VAL A 5 3.56 0.16 6.96
CA VAL A 5 3.86 0.80 5.68
C VAL A 5 2.57 0.99 4.89
N ALA A 6 2.20 2.24 4.61
CA ALA A 6 1.10 2.54 3.70
C ALA A 6 1.61 2.61 2.26
N ILE A 7 0.85 2.04 1.33
CA ILE A 7 1.08 2.19 -0.11
C ILE A 7 0.02 3.14 -0.64
N ALA A 8 0.38 4.38 -0.91
CA ALA A 8 -0.59 5.44 -1.18
C ALA A 8 -0.23 6.27 -2.42
N ASN A 9 -1.23 6.57 -3.22
CA ASN A 9 -1.22 7.60 -4.27
C ASN A 9 -2.67 7.93 -4.65
N ARG A 10 -2.94 9.21 -4.91
CA ARG A 10 -4.25 9.66 -5.38
C ARG A 10 -4.63 9.11 -6.75
N LYS A 11 -3.66 8.85 -7.61
CA LYS A 11 -3.92 8.35 -8.96
C LYS A 11 -4.32 6.87 -8.92
N GLY A 12 -5.43 6.53 -9.57
CA GLY A 12 -5.82 5.15 -9.80
C GLY A 12 -4.91 4.44 -10.81
N GLY A 13 -4.77 3.11 -10.69
CA GLY A 13 -4.02 2.30 -11.65
C GLY A 13 -2.51 2.43 -11.64
N VAL A 14 -1.92 3.13 -10.66
CA VAL A 14 -0.45 3.27 -10.51
C VAL A 14 0.23 2.06 -9.86
N GLY A 15 -0.50 0.98 -9.59
CA GLY A 15 0.05 -0.24 -9.02
C GLY A 15 0.18 -0.24 -7.49
N LYS A 16 -0.69 0.47 -6.75
CA LYS A 16 -0.72 0.43 -5.28
C LYS A 16 -0.89 -0.99 -4.78
N THR A 17 -1.99 -1.64 -5.14
CA THR A 17 -2.30 -3.03 -4.76
C THR A 17 -1.21 -4.02 -5.18
N ALA A 18 -0.72 -3.91 -6.42
CA ALA A 18 0.36 -4.76 -6.90
C ALA A 18 1.65 -4.59 -6.08
N THR A 19 1.96 -3.35 -5.68
CA THR A 19 3.12 -3.04 -4.83
C THR A 19 2.90 -3.55 -3.40
N ALA A 20 1.71 -3.36 -2.83
CA ALA A 20 1.37 -3.88 -1.50
C ALA A 20 1.52 -5.41 -1.45
N HIS A 21 0.91 -6.12 -2.41
CA HIS A 21 0.98 -7.57 -2.50
C HIS A 21 2.42 -8.06 -2.72
N ALA A 22 3.14 -7.51 -3.71
CA ALA A 22 4.51 -7.93 -3.99
C ALA A 22 5.47 -7.63 -2.83
N LEU A 23 5.35 -6.46 -2.18
CA LEU A 23 6.17 -6.12 -1.01
C LEU A 23 5.93 -7.11 0.14
N GLY A 24 4.66 -7.34 0.51
CA GLY A 24 4.33 -8.24 1.60
C GLY A 24 4.73 -9.69 1.31
N ALA A 25 4.41 -10.21 0.13
CA ALA A 25 4.82 -11.57 -0.29
C ALA A 25 6.35 -11.73 -0.31
N GLY A 26 7.08 -10.73 -0.80
CA GLY A 26 8.54 -10.78 -0.79
C GLY A 26 9.14 -10.71 0.62
N LEU A 27 8.51 -9.98 1.56
CA LEU A 27 8.90 -9.98 2.96
C LEU A 27 8.62 -11.34 3.63
N ILE A 28 7.47 -11.98 3.34
CA ILE A 28 7.16 -13.34 3.81
C ILE A 28 8.19 -14.34 3.33
N ARG A 29 8.59 -14.28 2.05
CA ARG A 29 9.66 -15.13 1.49
C ARG A 29 11.01 -14.95 2.17
N LYS A 30 11.25 -13.80 2.80
CA LYS A 30 12.44 -13.52 3.62
C LYS A 30 12.27 -13.92 5.08
N GLY A 31 11.14 -14.52 5.45
CA GLY A 31 10.86 -15.03 6.80
C GLY A 31 10.22 -14.03 7.75
N TYR A 32 9.76 -12.87 7.26
CA TYR A 32 9.02 -11.91 8.09
C TYR A 32 7.55 -12.29 8.23
N ARG A 33 6.96 -12.01 9.39
CA ARG A 33 5.52 -12.12 9.63
C ARG A 33 4.86 -10.85 9.14
N VAL A 34 3.94 -10.98 8.20
CA VAL A 34 3.28 -9.84 7.53
C VAL A 34 1.77 -9.91 7.72
N LEU A 35 1.18 -8.76 8.07
CA LEU A 35 -0.25 -8.52 7.96
C LEU A 35 -0.51 -7.61 6.76
N PHE A 36 -1.37 -8.03 5.87
CA PHE A 36 -1.94 -7.17 4.84
C PHE A 36 -3.22 -6.51 5.35
N ILE A 37 -3.43 -5.25 4.97
CA ILE A 37 -4.68 -4.52 5.23
C ILE A 37 -5.15 -3.93 3.92
N ASP A 38 -6.34 -4.29 3.50
CA ASP A 38 -7.00 -3.72 2.32
C ASP A 38 -8.00 -2.64 2.78
N LEU A 39 -7.78 -1.41 2.33
CA LEU A 39 -8.67 -0.26 2.57
C LEU A 39 -9.31 0.26 1.29
N ASP A 40 -9.21 -0.45 0.17
CA ASP A 40 -9.85 -0.05 -1.08
C ASP A 40 -11.18 -0.81 -1.26
N SER A 41 -12.28 -0.08 -1.48
CA SER A 41 -13.58 -0.67 -1.76
C SER A 41 -13.63 -1.50 -3.05
N GLN A 42 -12.60 -1.43 -3.88
CA GLN A 42 -12.42 -2.32 -5.02
C GLN A 42 -11.93 -3.73 -4.60
N CYS A 43 -11.52 -3.93 -3.36
CA CYS A 43 -11.13 -5.23 -2.77
C CYS A 43 -10.02 -5.98 -3.53
N ASN A 44 -9.18 -5.26 -4.30
CA ASN A 44 -8.20 -5.89 -5.19
C ASN A 44 -7.10 -6.66 -4.44
N LEU A 45 -6.69 -6.22 -3.25
CA LEU A 45 -5.72 -6.94 -2.43
C LEU A 45 -6.38 -8.15 -1.77
N THR A 46 -7.62 -8.02 -1.32
CA THR A 46 -8.45 -9.08 -0.77
C THR A 46 -8.61 -10.22 -1.79
N ASP A 47 -9.01 -9.89 -3.00
CA ASP A 47 -9.10 -10.83 -4.12
C ASP A 47 -7.74 -11.47 -4.45
N ALA A 48 -6.66 -10.67 -4.53
CA ALA A 48 -5.33 -11.19 -4.87
C ALA A 48 -4.80 -12.22 -3.85
N LEU A 49 -5.29 -12.17 -2.60
CA LEU A 49 -4.98 -13.13 -1.54
C LEU A 49 -5.99 -14.29 -1.47
N GLY A 50 -6.86 -14.42 -2.49
CA GLY A 50 -7.78 -15.55 -2.64
C GLY A 50 -9.05 -15.49 -1.78
N ILE A 51 -9.38 -14.33 -1.23
CA ILE A 51 -10.60 -14.13 -0.44
C ILE A 51 -11.68 -13.45 -1.31
N GLU A 52 -12.83 -14.10 -1.44
CA GLU A 52 -13.99 -13.51 -2.08
C GLU A 52 -14.61 -12.44 -1.16
N SER A 53 -14.58 -11.18 -1.55
CA SER A 53 -15.03 -10.05 -0.72
C SER A 53 -16.50 -10.15 -0.28
N GLY A 54 -17.34 -10.87 -1.03
CA GLY A 54 -18.74 -11.14 -0.69
C GLY A 54 -18.93 -12.18 0.44
N SER A 55 -17.92 -12.96 0.77
CA SER A 55 -17.95 -14.00 1.83
C SER A 55 -17.32 -13.55 3.15
N VAL A 56 -16.85 -12.30 3.22
CA VAL A 56 -16.18 -11.74 4.41
C VAL A 56 -17.22 -11.44 5.50
N GLU A 57 -17.07 -12.04 6.67
CA GLU A 57 -17.95 -11.81 7.82
C GLU A 57 -17.62 -10.52 8.56
N ALA A 58 -16.34 -10.19 8.73
CA ALA A 58 -15.87 -8.95 9.33
C ALA A 58 -14.73 -8.36 8.47
N SER A 59 -14.79 -7.07 8.18
CA SER A 59 -13.89 -6.37 7.26
C SER A 59 -13.13 -5.24 7.95
N SER A 60 -12.24 -4.61 7.20
CA SER A 60 -11.56 -3.40 7.63
C SER A 60 -12.53 -2.24 7.94
N LEU A 61 -13.72 -2.19 7.31
CA LEU A 61 -14.76 -1.23 7.65
C LEU A 61 -15.30 -1.48 9.06
N ASP A 62 -15.66 -2.74 9.39
CA ASP A 62 -16.20 -3.12 10.70
C ASP A 62 -15.22 -2.79 11.82
N VAL A 63 -13.92 -3.01 11.56
CA VAL A 63 -12.85 -2.63 12.51
C VAL A 63 -12.75 -1.12 12.67
N LEU A 64 -12.86 -0.36 11.58
CA LEU A 64 -12.81 1.10 11.63
C LEU A 64 -14.05 1.72 12.28
N GLU A 65 -15.22 1.09 12.17
CA GLU A 65 -16.44 1.50 12.87
C GLU A 65 -16.41 1.10 14.35
N GLY A 66 -15.60 0.11 14.72
CA GLY A 66 -15.53 -0.43 16.07
C GLY A 66 -16.60 -1.50 16.36
N SER A 67 -17.20 -2.07 15.32
CA SER A 67 -18.18 -3.16 15.42
C SER A 67 -17.49 -4.53 15.48
N SER A 68 -16.20 -4.61 15.10
CA SER A 68 -15.38 -5.81 15.23
C SER A 68 -13.97 -5.48 15.71
N GLU A 69 -13.37 -6.37 16.49
CA GLU A 69 -11.95 -6.28 16.84
C GLU A 69 -11.05 -6.71 15.66
N ALA A 70 -9.92 -6.04 15.47
CA ALA A 70 -9.01 -6.38 14.39
C ALA A 70 -8.51 -7.84 14.46
N SER A 71 -8.37 -8.40 15.68
CA SER A 71 -7.97 -9.80 15.87
C SER A 71 -8.99 -10.82 15.41
N GLU A 72 -10.25 -10.46 15.33
CA GLU A 72 -11.38 -11.30 14.91
C GLU A 72 -11.60 -11.18 13.39
N ALA A 73 -11.36 -10.00 12.82
CA ALA A 73 -11.53 -9.74 11.40
C ALA A 73 -10.36 -10.22 10.53
N ILE A 74 -9.20 -10.57 11.12
CA ILE A 74 -8.04 -11.04 10.36
C ILE A 74 -8.25 -12.48 9.92
N LEU A 75 -8.12 -12.71 8.60
CA LEU A 75 -8.16 -13.99 7.95
C LEU A 75 -6.75 -14.50 7.69
N GLN A 76 -6.54 -15.80 7.90
CA GLN A 76 -5.30 -16.48 7.49
C GLN A 76 -5.46 -16.96 6.04
N THR A 77 -4.53 -16.56 5.17
CA THR A 77 -4.48 -16.99 3.78
C THR A 77 -3.16 -17.71 3.50
N GLU A 78 -3.06 -18.39 2.38
CA GLU A 78 -1.80 -18.97 1.92
C GLU A 78 -0.72 -17.90 1.67
N GLY A 79 -1.14 -16.69 1.29
CA GLY A 79 -0.26 -15.55 1.02
C GLY A 79 0.12 -14.71 2.24
N GLY A 80 -0.42 -15.01 3.45
CA GLY A 80 -0.21 -14.28 4.69
C GLY A 80 -1.51 -13.87 5.38
N ASP A 81 -1.42 -13.24 6.55
CA ASP A 81 -2.59 -12.75 7.27
C ASP A 81 -3.16 -11.50 6.59
N LEU A 82 -4.49 -11.40 6.51
CA LEU A 82 -5.19 -10.32 5.83
C LEU A 82 -6.31 -9.74 6.70
N LEU A 83 -6.35 -8.43 6.88
CA LEU A 83 -7.56 -7.69 7.24
C LEU A 83 -8.26 -7.29 5.94
N PRO A 84 -9.38 -7.96 5.58
CA PRO A 84 -9.95 -7.87 4.24
C PRO A 84 -10.78 -6.60 4.06
N ALA A 85 -10.96 -6.19 2.79
CA ALA A 85 -11.91 -5.17 2.37
C ALA A 85 -13.24 -5.78 1.95
N THR A 86 -14.28 -4.92 1.99
CA THR A 86 -15.56 -5.17 1.33
C THR A 86 -15.98 -3.93 0.53
N PRO A 87 -16.86 -4.07 -0.49
CA PRO A 87 -17.35 -2.93 -1.26
C PRO A 87 -18.01 -1.83 -0.41
N GLN A 88 -18.48 -2.16 0.79
CA GLN A 88 -19.07 -1.23 1.76
C GLN A 88 -18.09 -0.14 2.22
N LEU A 89 -16.76 -0.36 2.11
CA LEU A 89 -15.76 0.70 2.33
C LEU A 89 -16.00 1.97 1.49
N ALA A 90 -16.74 1.88 0.39
CA ALA A 90 -17.15 3.07 -0.37
C ALA A 90 -17.99 4.06 0.44
N THR A 91 -18.58 3.63 1.56
CA THR A 91 -19.39 4.48 2.46
C THR A 91 -18.61 5.02 3.66
N ALA A 92 -17.32 4.67 3.80
CA ALA A 92 -16.49 4.95 4.97
C ALA A 92 -16.46 6.43 5.35
N ASP A 93 -16.40 7.37 4.38
CA ASP A 93 -16.40 8.82 4.66
C ASP A 93 -17.70 9.31 5.33
N LYS A 94 -18.79 8.52 5.26
CA LYS A 94 -20.08 8.83 5.93
C LYS A 94 -20.24 8.12 7.27
N LEU A 95 -19.57 6.99 7.45
CA LEU A 95 -19.73 6.13 8.63
C LEU A 95 -18.65 6.41 9.68
N ILE A 96 -17.45 6.80 9.23
CA ILE A 96 -16.31 7.05 10.09
C ILE A 96 -16.18 8.56 10.29
N GLU A 97 -16.96 9.07 11.21
CA GLU A 97 -17.03 10.50 11.55
C GLU A 97 -16.75 10.74 13.04
N GLY A 98 -16.60 12.02 13.40
CA GLY A 98 -16.46 12.48 14.78
C GLY A 98 -15.01 12.60 15.25
N VAL A 99 -14.87 12.97 16.51
CA VAL A 99 -13.55 13.21 17.14
C VAL A 99 -12.78 11.92 17.22
N GLY A 100 -11.55 11.93 16.69
CA GLY A 100 -10.66 10.76 16.71
C GLY A 100 -10.88 9.76 15.57
N ALA A 101 -11.74 10.09 14.58
CA ALA A 101 -11.97 9.26 13.40
C ALA A 101 -10.66 8.87 12.68
N GLU A 102 -9.67 9.75 12.71
CA GLU A 102 -8.35 9.57 12.07
C GLU A 102 -7.46 8.52 12.76
N TYR A 103 -7.78 8.15 13.98
CA TYR A 103 -6.96 7.26 14.81
C TYR A 103 -7.47 5.82 14.87
N ARG A 104 -8.65 5.53 14.32
CA ARG A 104 -9.34 4.25 14.51
C ARG A 104 -8.51 3.05 14.08
N LEU A 105 -7.88 3.11 12.90
CA LEU A 105 -7.03 2.01 12.44
C LEU A 105 -5.80 1.83 13.35
N ARG A 106 -5.13 2.94 13.72
CA ARG A 106 -3.96 2.89 14.62
C ARG A 106 -4.31 2.21 15.94
N ASP A 107 -5.43 2.60 16.53
CA ASP A 107 -5.86 2.12 17.83
C ASP A 107 -6.30 0.64 17.75
N ALA A 108 -7.01 0.24 16.70
CA ALA A 108 -7.38 -1.14 16.44
C ALA A 108 -6.18 -2.07 16.21
N LEU A 109 -5.10 -1.56 15.61
CA LEU A 109 -3.89 -2.34 15.36
C LEU A 109 -2.98 -2.48 16.59
N GLN A 110 -3.08 -1.59 17.59
CA GLN A 110 -2.20 -1.58 18.75
C GLN A 110 -2.13 -2.92 19.49
N PRO A 111 -3.24 -3.65 19.79
CA PRO A 111 -3.22 -4.91 20.52
C PRO A 111 -2.52 -6.03 19.74
N ILE A 112 -2.58 -6.03 18.41
CA ILE A 112 -2.10 -7.11 17.55
C ILE A 112 -0.75 -6.84 16.89
N ALA A 113 -0.29 -5.59 16.90
CA ALA A 113 0.91 -5.18 16.15
C ALA A 113 2.13 -6.07 16.44
N ARG A 114 2.35 -6.49 17.72
CA ARG A 114 3.50 -7.32 18.11
C ARG A 114 3.52 -8.71 17.49
N ARG A 115 2.43 -9.17 16.87
CA ARG A 115 2.37 -10.45 16.17
C ARG A 115 3.12 -10.41 14.85
N TYR A 116 3.32 -9.22 14.28
CA TYR A 116 3.85 -8.99 12.94
C TYR A 116 5.15 -8.19 12.97
N ASP A 117 6.01 -8.48 12.01
CA ASP A 117 7.22 -7.69 11.75
C ASP A 117 6.92 -6.52 10.83
N TYR A 118 5.99 -6.74 9.89
CA TYR A 118 5.47 -5.71 8.97
C TYR A 118 3.93 -5.74 8.90
N ILE A 119 3.34 -4.56 8.76
CA ILE A 119 1.93 -4.35 8.39
C ILE A 119 1.95 -3.53 7.10
N ILE A 120 1.36 -4.07 6.02
CA ILE A 120 1.30 -3.44 4.71
C ILE A 120 -0.13 -3.02 4.44
N ILE A 121 -0.36 -1.72 4.23
CA ILE A 121 -1.70 -1.15 4.04
C ILE A 121 -1.83 -0.71 2.59
N ASP A 122 -2.74 -1.32 1.84
CA ASP A 122 -3.19 -0.84 0.53
C ASP A 122 -4.29 0.21 0.71
N THR A 123 -4.17 1.34 0.01
CA THR A 123 -5.10 2.48 0.16
C THR A 123 -5.90 2.75 -1.10
N PRO A 124 -7.13 3.29 -0.97
CA PRO A 124 -7.89 3.74 -2.11
C PRO A 124 -7.21 4.95 -2.80
N PRO A 125 -7.63 5.31 -4.02
CA PRO A 125 -7.14 6.53 -4.68
C PRO A 125 -7.67 7.82 -4.05
N ALA A 126 -8.76 7.75 -3.26
CA ALA A 126 -9.30 8.90 -2.55
C ALA A 126 -8.42 9.31 -1.36
N LEU A 127 -8.27 10.61 -1.12
CA LEU A 127 -7.55 11.15 0.05
C LEU A 127 -8.53 11.43 1.22
N GLY A 128 -9.53 10.55 1.40
CA GLY A 128 -10.55 10.60 2.44
C GLY A 128 -10.10 9.95 3.77
N VAL A 129 -11.08 9.66 4.62
CA VAL A 129 -10.84 9.12 5.97
C VAL A 129 -10.03 7.83 5.99
N LEU A 130 -10.19 6.95 4.99
CA LEU A 130 -9.43 5.69 4.88
C LEU A 130 -7.93 5.94 4.68
N THR A 131 -7.56 6.83 3.75
CA THR A 131 -6.16 7.18 3.51
C THR A 131 -5.55 7.89 4.72
N VAL A 132 -6.30 8.79 5.38
CA VAL A 132 -5.85 9.45 6.61
C VAL A 132 -5.60 8.42 7.72
N ASN A 133 -6.49 7.45 7.91
CA ASN A 133 -6.28 6.35 8.88
C ASN A 133 -5.05 5.51 8.55
N ALA A 134 -4.85 5.14 7.28
CA ALA A 134 -3.67 4.42 6.84
C ALA A 134 -2.37 5.16 7.18
N LEU A 135 -2.31 6.45 6.86
CA LEU A 135 -1.14 7.31 7.13
C LEU A 135 -0.93 7.54 8.63
N THR A 136 -2.01 7.72 9.39
CA THR A 136 -1.95 7.90 10.85
C THR A 136 -1.44 6.65 11.56
N ALA A 137 -1.77 5.45 11.07
CA ALA A 137 -1.31 4.17 11.59
C ALA A 137 0.12 3.79 11.14
N SER A 138 0.69 4.48 10.14
CA SER A 138 1.92 4.05 9.48
C SER A 138 3.18 4.71 10.03
N ASN A 139 4.32 3.99 9.92
CA ASN A 139 5.65 4.53 10.13
C ASN A 139 6.22 5.15 8.85
N LYS A 140 5.92 4.51 7.72
CA LYS A 140 6.44 4.86 6.40
C LYS A 140 5.31 4.87 5.37
N VAL A 141 5.43 5.70 4.35
CA VAL A 141 4.60 5.65 3.15
C VAL A 141 5.47 5.47 1.91
N ILE A 142 5.11 4.52 1.07
CA ILE A 142 5.67 4.31 -0.27
C ILE A 142 4.67 4.86 -1.27
N ILE A 143 5.15 5.62 -2.26
CA ILE A 143 4.32 6.28 -3.26
C ILE A 143 4.59 5.63 -4.62
N PRO A 144 3.80 4.63 -5.07
CA PRO A 144 3.88 4.14 -6.42
C PRO A 144 3.44 5.21 -7.40
N ALA A 145 4.24 5.46 -8.44
CA ALA A 145 3.96 6.49 -9.44
C ALA A 145 4.36 6.01 -10.84
N GLN A 146 3.61 6.38 -11.85
CA GLN A 146 4.00 6.18 -13.23
C GLN A 146 4.88 7.36 -13.70
N ALA A 147 5.76 7.11 -14.67
CA ALA A 147 6.56 8.15 -15.28
C ALA A 147 5.71 8.96 -16.30
N ASP A 148 4.74 9.73 -15.79
CA ASP A 148 3.87 10.61 -16.58
C ASP A 148 3.52 11.92 -15.83
N LEU A 149 3.04 12.94 -16.56
CA LEU A 149 2.73 14.26 -16.01
C LEU A 149 1.65 14.24 -14.91
N TYR A 150 0.64 13.37 -15.01
CA TYR A 150 -0.46 13.30 -14.04
C TYR A 150 -0.01 12.75 -12.69
N SER A 151 1.08 12.00 -12.66
CA SER A 151 1.65 11.47 -11.43
C SER A 151 2.21 12.57 -10.54
N LEU A 152 2.76 13.65 -11.10
CA LEU A 152 3.28 14.79 -10.32
C LEU A 152 2.16 15.47 -9.51
N THR A 153 1.03 15.77 -10.14
CA THR A 153 -0.13 16.37 -9.46
C THR A 153 -0.69 15.45 -8.37
N GLY A 154 -0.73 14.13 -8.62
CA GLY A 154 -1.19 13.15 -7.62
C GLY A 154 -0.28 13.08 -6.40
N ILE A 155 1.05 13.19 -6.61
CA ILE A 155 2.04 13.22 -5.52
C ILE A 155 1.92 14.51 -4.71
N GLU A 156 1.76 15.66 -5.36
CA GLU A 156 1.61 16.96 -4.70
C GLU A 156 0.40 16.98 -3.74
N GLN A 157 -0.74 16.47 -4.20
CA GLN A 157 -1.95 16.40 -3.38
C GLN A 157 -1.81 15.41 -2.21
N LEU A 158 -1.19 14.26 -2.45
CA LEU A 158 -0.88 13.31 -1.39
C LEU A 158 0.10 13.91 -0.37
N TYR A 159 1.10 14.66 -0.83
CA TYR A 159 2.07 15.34 0.04
C TYR A 159 1.39 16.33 0.97
N GLY A 160 0.41 17.11 0.49
CA GLY A 160 -0.41 17.97 1.33
C GLY A 160 -1.14 17.18 2.44
N THR A 161 -1.73 16.02 2.10
CA THR A 161 -2.39 15.14 3.08
C THR A 161 -1.38 14.56 4.08
N ILE A 162 -0.20 14.10 3.62
CA ILE A 162 0.87 13.62 4.49
C ILE A 162 1.32 14.72 5.46
N GLY A 163 1.49 15.95 4.97
CA GLY A 163 1.85 17.10 5.80
C GLY A 163 0.80 17.38 6.90
N ALA A 164 -0.48 17.30 6.58
CA ALA A 164 -1.56 17.42 7.56
C ALA A 164 -1.49 16.28 8.60
N VAL A 165 -1.31 15.04 8.17
CA VAL A 165 -1.16 13.89 9.07
C VAL A 165 0.07 14.04 9.96
N GLN A 166 1.22 14.45 9.42
CA GLN A 166 2.43 14.71 10.20
C GLN A 166 2.23 15.83 11.26
N HIS A 167 1.44 16.83 10.93
CA HIS A 167 1.18 17.93 11.86
C HIS A 167 0.21 17.53 12.97
N PHE A 168 -0.89 16.87 12.64
CA PHE A 168 -2.02 16.70 13.57
C PHE A 168 -2.08 15.31 14.22
N THR A 169 -1.75 14.22 13.51
CA THR A 169 -2.04 12.87 13.98
C THR A 169 -0.81 11.96 14.11
N ASN A 170 0.21 12.09 13.23
CA ASN A 170 1.37 11.21 13.24
C ASN A 170 2.68 11.94 12.85
N LYS A 171 3.29 12.62 13.80
CA LYS A 171 4.57 13.35 13.61
C LYS A 171 5.75 12.48 13.16
N LYS A 172 5.64 11.15 13.30
CA LYS A 172 6.73 10.21 12.98
C LYS A 172 6.61 9.60 11.59
N LEU A 173 5.50 9.86 10.88
CA LEU A 173 5.31 9.38 9.51
C LEU A 173 6.43 9.91 8.60
N LYS A 174 7.03 9.02 7.82
CA LYS A 174 8.06 9.37 6.82
C LYS A 174 7.64 8.92 5.43
N ILE A 175 7.97 9.72 4.42
CA ILE A 175 7.92 9.28 3.03
C ILE A 175 9.18 8.46 2.78
N ASP A 176 9.04 7.15 2.62
CA ASP A 176 10.16 6.24 2.43
C ASP A 176 10.75 6.36 1.02
N GLY A 177 9.88 6.51 0.02
CA GLY A 177 10.31 6.74 -1.36
C GLY A 177 9.17 6.73 -2.36
N ILE A 178 9.47 7.23 -3.56
CA ILE A 178 8.64 7.11 -4.75
C ILE A 178 9.10 5.87 -5.52
N LEU A 179 8.19 4.91 -5.77
CA LEU A 179 8.46 3.73 -6.58
C LEU A 179 7.90 3.93 -7.98
N ILE A 180 8.77 4.03 -8.97
CA ILE A 180 8.33 4.12 -10.36
C ILE A 180 7.78 2.76 -10.79
N THR A 181 6.54 2.76 -11.27
CA THR A 181 5.82 1.56 -11.70
C THR A 181 5.43 1.64 -13.16
N ARG A 182 5.11 0.50 -13.78
CA ARG A 182 4.73 0.38 -15.21
C ARG A 182 5.74 1.07 -16.12
N TYR A 183 7.01 0.93 -15.80
CA TYR A 183 8.10 1.63 -16.48
C TYR A 183 8.38 1.01 -17.84
N ALA A 184 8.27 1.83 -18.90
CA ALA A 184 8.59 1.46 -20.28
C ALA A 184 9.96 2.04 -20.67
N GLY A 185 11.04 1.48 -20.15
CA GLY A 185 12.41 2.03 -20.11
C GLY A 185 13.08 2.49 -21.41
N ARG A 186 12.40 2.38 -22.56
CA ARG A 186 12.97 2.79 -23.89
C ARG A 186 12.51 4.16 -24.36
N SER A 187 11.57 4.79 -23.70
CA SER A 187 11.04 6.10 -24.10
C SER A 187 11.88 7.24 -23.50
N ILE A 188 12.21 8.25 -24.33
CA ILE A 188 12.84 9.50 -23.88
C ILE A 188 11.96 10.16 -22.81
N ILE A 189 10.65 10.19 -23.02
CA ILE A 189 9.68 10.73 -22.07
C ILE A 189 9.77 10.04 -20.70
N SER A 190 9.97 8.73 -20.66
CA SER A 190 10.11 8.02 -19.37
C SER A 190 11.39 8.41 -18.61
N LYS A 191 12.45 8.77 -19.30
CA LYS A 191 13.70 9.23 -18.67
C LYS A 191 13.56 10.66 -18.14
N ASP A 192 12.98 11.55 -18.92
CA ASP A 192 12.73 12.94 -18.52
C ASP A 192 11.77 13.00 -17.32
N MET A 193 10.72 12.18 -17.36
CA MET A 193 9.77 12.07 -16.24
C MET A 193 10.38 11.48 -14.97
N ARG A 194 11.37 10.58 -15.09
CA ARG A 194 12.12 10.12 -13.92
C ARG A 194 12.89 11.26 -13.28
N GLY A 195 13.54 12.12 -14.07
CA GLY A 195 14.23 13.33 -13.57
C GLY A 195 13.28 14.24 -12.80
N ASN A 196 12.09 14.50 -13.33
CA ASN A 196 11.06 15.30 -12.65
C ASN A 196 10.62 14.65 -11.31
N LEU A 197 10.47 13.33 -11.26
CA LEU A 197 10.13 12.62 -10.03
C LEU A 197 11.27 12.68 -9.01
N GLU A 198 12.54 12.68 -9.45
CA GLU A 198 13.71 12.84 -8.58
C GLU A 198 13.76 14.26 -7.98
N GLU A 199 13.44 15.30 -8.76
CA GLU A 199 13.30 16.68 -8.27
C GLU A 199 12.18 16.79 -7.23
N VAL A 200 11.00 16.23 -7.52
CA VAL A 200 9.87 16.20 -6.57
C VAL A 200 10.25 15.45 -5.30
N ALA A 201 10.94 14.31 -5.42
CA ALA A 201 11.39 13.55 -4.26
C ALA A 201 12.31 14.38 -3.36
N GLN A 202 13.22 15.17 -3.93
CA GLN A 202 14.08 16.08 -3.16
C GLN A 202 13.26 17.16 -2.42
N ILE A 203 12.27 17.76 -3.10
CA ILE A 203 11.40 18.79 -2.50
C ILE A 203 10.63 18.24 -1.30
N ILE A 204 10.11 17.01 -1.40
CA ILE A 204 9.35 16.37 -0.32
C ILE A 204 10.23 15.66 0.72
N GLY A 205 11.56 15.84 0.66
CA GLY A 205 12.51 15.24 1.61
C GLY A 205 12.59 13.72 1.53
N SER A 206 12.47 13.15 0.32
CA SER A 206 12.42 11.71 0.07
C SER A 206 13.35 11.31 -1.08
N LYS A 207 13.22 10.08 -1.57
CA LYS A 207 13.99 9.51 -2.69
C LYS A 207 13.09 8.90 -3.75
N VAL A 208 13.60 8.72 -4.95
CA VAL A 208 13.06 7.76 -5.92
C VAL A 208 13.84 6.45 -5.76
N TYR A 209 13.14 5.33 -5.63
CA TYR A 209 13.80 4.02 -5.58
C TYR A 209 14.58 3.75 -6.87
N SER A 210 15.75 3.14 -6.71
CA SER A 210 16.71 2.95 -7.82
C SER A 210 16.13 2.03 -8.89
N THR A 211 15.41 0.99 -8.48
CA THR A 211 14.82 -0.01 -9.38
C THR A 211 13.37 0.34 -9.70
N PRO A 212 13.06 0.76 -10.94
CA PRO A 212 11.68 0.90 -11.37
C PRO A 212 11.05 -0.46 -11.66
N ILE A 213 9.75 -0.60 -11.40
CA ILE A 213 8.98 -1.80 -11.74
C ILE A 213 8.54 -1.70 -13.19
N ARG A 214 9.10 -2.55 -14.05
CA ARG A 214 8.75 -2.60 -15.48
C ARG A 214 7.32 -3.09 -15.68
N GLU A 215 6.67 -2.56 -16.72
CA GLU A 215 5.36 -3.08 -17.10
C GLU A 215 5.48 -4.55 -17.50
N CYS A 216 4.64 -5.39 -16.87
CA CYS A 216 4.67 -6.83 -17.07
C CYS A 216 3.27 -7.40 -16.89
N ILE A 217 2.80 -8.17 -17.89
CA ILE A 217 1.49 -8.80 -17.85
C ILE A 217 1.38 -9.80 -16.70
N ALA A 218 2.49 -10.44 -16.33
CA ALA A 218 2.53 -11.43 -15.25
C ALA A 218 2.03 -10.89 -13.89
N ILE A 219 2.09 -9.57 -13.66
CA ILE A 219 1.54 -8.98 -12.42
C ILE A 219 0.02 -9.16 -12.38
N ARG A 220 -0.66 -8.87 -13.51
CA ARG A 220 -2.12 -9.02 -13.61
C ARG A 220 -2.56 -10.46 -13.61
N GLU A 221 -1.80 -11.32 -14.28
CA GLU A 221 -2.06 -12.77 -14.32
C GLU A 221 -1.88 -13.40 -12.94
N ALA A 222 -0.84 -13.03 -12.19
CA ALA A 222 -0.61 -13.47 -10.82
C ALA A 222 -1.79 -13.09 -9.90
N GLN A 223 -2.26 -11.84 -9.97
CA GLN A 223 -3.42 -11.38 -9.21
C GLN A 223 -4.69 -12.15 -9.59
N ALA A 224 -4.94 -12.36 -10.89
CA ALA A 224 -6.10 -13.11 -11.38
C ALA A 224 -6.10 -14.60 -10.99
N THR A 225 -4.93 -15.15 -10.67
CA THR A 225 -4.78 -16.53 -10.19
C THR A 225 -4.54 -16.62 -8.67
N HIS A 226 -4.78 -15.51 -7.93
CA HIS A 226 -4.61 -15.43 -6.47
C HIS A 226 -3.22 -15.89 -6.01
N THR A 227 -2.20 -15.57 -6.80
CA THR A 227 -0.82 -16.02 -6.54
C THR A 227 0.11 -14.81 -6.50
N ASP A 228 1.15 -14.85 -5.67
CA ASP A 228 2.16 -13.80 -5.68
C ASP A 228 3.04 -13.85 -6.94
N ILE A 229 3.61 -12.70 -7.31
CA ILE A 229 4.42 -12.57 -8.54
C ILE A 229 5.66 -13.49 -8.55
N TYR A 230 6.21 -13.81 -7.38
CA TYR A 230 7.41 -14.64 -7.28
C TYR A 230 7.10 -16.12 -7.47
N SER A 231 5.92 -16.57 -7.04
CA SER A 231 5.42 -17.93 -7.23
C SER A 231 4.88 -18.11 -8.65
N TYR A 232 4.11 -17.13 -9.14
CA TYR A 232 3.52 -17.17 -10.48
C TYR A 232 4.58 -17.13 -11.60
N SER A 233 5.54 -16.19 -11.50
CA SER A 233 6.53 -16.00 -12.57
C SER A 233 7.90 -15.57 -12.04
N LYS A 234 8.59 -16.48 -11.37
CA LYS A 234 9.89 -16.28 -10.71
C LYS A 234 10.96 -15.62 -11.60
N LYS A 235 10.93 -15.88 -12.91
CA LYS A 235 11.94 -15.38 -13.87
C LYS A 235 11.50 -14.09 -14.56
N SER A 236 10.28 -13.60 -14.33
CA SER A 236 9.77 -12.38 -14.95
C SER A 236 10.59 -11.14 -14.56
N ASN A 237 10.49 -10.11 -15.38
CA ASN A 237 11.08 -8.82 -15.04
C ASN A 237 10.47 -8.25 -13.77
N ALA A 238 9.14 -8.39 -13.61
CA ALA A 238 8.44 -7.88 -12.44
C ALA A 238 8.92 -8.53 -11.13
N SER A 239 9.11 -9.87 -11.11
CA SER A 239 9.64 -10.57 -9.94
C SER A 239 11.02 -10.04 -9.56
N LYS A 240 11.93 -9.91 -10.52
CA LYS A 240 13.29 -9.39 -10.30
C LYS A 240 13.30 -7.94 -9.84
N ASP A 241 12.45 -7.10 -10.44
CA ASP A 241 12.36 -5.69 -10.11
C ASP A 241 11.83 -5.49 -8.67
N TYR A 242 10.80 -6.25 -8.28
CA TYR A 242 10.29 -6.21 -6.91
C TYR A 242 11.28 -6.81 -5.91
N GLU A 243 12.02 -7.88 -6.25
CA GLU A 243 13.10 -8.39 -5.39
C GLU A 243 14.16 -7.30 -5.13
N ALA A 244 14.63 -6.62 -6.17
CA ALA A 244 15.62 -5.54 -6.05
C ALA A 244 15.07 -4.34 -5.26
N PHE A 245 13.82 -3.96 -5.48
CA PHE A 245 13.14 -2.93 -4.69
C PHE A 245 13.07 -3.30 -3.20
N ILE A 246 12.74 -4.56 -2.87
CA ILE A 246 12.67 -5.01 -1.47
C ILE A 246 14.04 -5.01 -0.80
N GLU A 247 15.11 -5.38 -1.50
CA GLU A 247 16.47 -5.24 -0.96
C GLU A 247 16.80 -3.78 -0.62
N GLU A 248 16.46 -2.84 -1.51
CA GLU A 248 16.65 -1.41 -1.26
C GLU A 248 15.78 -0.91 -0.09
N PHE A 249 14.54 -1.36 0.01
CA PHE A 249 13.62 -1.03 1.11
C PHE A 249 14.12 -1.51 2.47
N LEU A 250 14.73 -2.70 2.53
CA LEU A 250 15.25 -3.29 3.77
C LEU A 250 16.59 -2.68 4.19
N GLY A 251 17.40 -2.23 3.23
CA GLY A 251 18.71 -1.61 3.46
C GLY A 251 18.66 -0.12 3.82
N GLY A 252 17.46 0.52 3.75
CA GLY A 252 17.24 1.97 3.96
C GLY A 252 16.72 2.37 5.33
#